data_92015068063aa4aa16e3c4e77731cf80
#
_entry.id   92015068063aa4aa16e3c4e77731cf80
#
_cell.length_a   1.000
_cell.length_b   1.000
_cell.length_c   1.000
_cell.angle_alpha   90.00
_cell.angle_beta   90.00
_cell.angle_gamma   90.00
#
_symmetry.space_group_name_H-M   'P 1'
#
loop_
_entity.id
_entity.type
_entity.pdbx_description
1 polymer ?
#
loop_
_entity_poly.entity_id
_entity_poly.type
_entity_poly.pdbx_seq_one_letter_code
_entity_poly.pdbx_strand_id
1 'polypeptide(L)'
;MARPTVIAPSEATATPRSRRSVASGQLALELPLGLPELAIAPEWKAQQRLWGHSLHPMCSYLASFPAALAHAFIARYSRPGDVVLDPFSGRGTTPLQACAEGRIGVGNDLNPFAYLLTASKVDPASPAESRTRLAALRLAWNVDSAGWLALAERVIARPGHPASWIPEAGSGRGPHDHDESVPDEVALAFHPRTLAQLLFVRSALRLDDPTDRFLAAGLTGILHGKSASYLSELMPNTFSMAPRYVREFAARTEFHSPSRDVFDCLGLKLDRLYRQPLPPSRGLALLGDARDAADRARCALREAGRPDRARLVVTSPPYLRVVKYGYYNWLRTWLLGFDARAIDATLDDAHHREPYLAFLRDVLADLRSVLTDDAVVVLVIGDVETDRGRTIRGGVGLAERVWETAAAPEGYALAGVALDDVAAGRKMTKLWGDEAGRATKTDRILVLGATESGRRRALAGAGLDIDWTWPPRALRAI
;
A
#
# COMPACT_ATOMS: atom_id res chain seq x y z
N MET A 1 63.83 14.60 10.29
CA MET A 1 64.15 13.87 11.51
C MET A 1 63.37 12.55 11.57
N ALA A 2 64.05 11.53 11.83
CA ALA A 2 63.89 10.09 11.71
C ALA A 2 62.53 9.47 11.99
N ARG A 3 62.16 8.48 11.15
CA ARG A 3 61.12 7.46 11.41
C ARG A 3 61.70 6.38 12.30
N PRO A 4 60.99 5.75 13.22
CA PRO A 4 61.40 4.52 13.85
C PRO A 4 60.91 3.27 13.10
N THR A 5 61.81 2.32 13.00
CA THR A 5 61.74 1.00 12.40
C THR A 5 60.93 0.05 13.29
N VAL A 6 60.03 -0.76 12.68
CA VAL A 6 59.29 -1.84 13.36
C VAL A 6 60.03 -3.15 13.11
N ILE A 7 60.32 -3.86 14.19
CA ILE A 7 60.96 -5.20 14.24
C ILE A 7 59.82 -6.24 14.26
N ALA A 8 59.89 -7.27 13.39
CA ALA A 8 59.03 -8.42 13.37
C ALA A 8 59.49 -9.51 14.36
N PRO A 9 58.64 -10.29 15.01
CA PRO A 9 59.01 -11.47 15.75
C PRO A 9 58.86 -12.77 14.92
N SER A 10 59.79 -13.69 15.19
CA SER A 10 60.12 -14.97 14.59
C SER A 10 59.04 -16.05 14.73
N GLU A 11 59.00 -16.92 13.71
CA GLU A 11 58.24 -18.17 13.66
C GLU A 11 58.72 -19.18 14.73
N ALA A 12 57.75 -19.81 15.39
CA ALA A 12 57.97 -20.99 16.23
C ALA A 12 57.16 -22.16 15.64
N THR A 13 57.87 -23.17 15.20
CA THR A 13 57.43 -24.47 14.71
C THR A 13 56.77 -25.29 15.81
N ALA A 14 55.54 -25.79 15.57
CA ALA A 14 54.86 -26.75 16.44
C ALA A 14 54.45 -28.00 15.65
N THR A 15 54.94 -29.14 16.10
CA THR A 15 54.73 -30.53 15.66
C THR A 15 53.26 -30.98 15.83
N PRO A 16 52.72 -31.87 14.98
CA PRO A 16 51.33 -32.33 15.07
C PRO A 16 51.17 -33.48 16.07
N ARG A 17 50.30 -33.31 17.05
CA ARG A 17 49.82 -34.40 17.91
C ARG A 17 48.63 -35.10 17.26
N SER A 18 48.74 -36.42 17.07
CA SER A 18 47.69 -37.33 16.64
C SER A 18 46.51 -37.32 17.60
N ARG A 19 45.33 -37.03 17.09
CA ARG A 19 44.03 -37.25 17.80
C ARG A 19 43.33 -38.47 17.23
N ARG A 20 43.12 -39.43 18.12
CA ARG A 20 42.30 -40.63 17.93
C ARG A 20 40.90 -40.23 17.50
N SER A 21 40.37 -40.91 16.47
CA SER A 21 38.95 -40.86 16.06
C SER A 21 38.06 -41.52 17.12
N VAL A 22 37.15 -40.75 17.69
CA VAL A 22 35.97 -41.28 18.39
C VAL A 22 34.83 -41.14 17.42
N ALA A 23 34.32 -42.26 16.95
CA ALA A 23 33.07 -42.33 16.19
C ALA A 23 31.91 -41.97 17.12
N SER A 24 31.42 -40.77 17.09
CA SER A 24 30.11 -40.39 17.61
C SER A 24 29.15 -40.27 16.42
N GLY A 25 28.21 -41.20 16.36
CA GLY A 25 27.04 -41.09 15.45
C GLY A 25 26.25 -39.84 15.81
N GLN A 26 26.54 -38.75 15.15
CA GLN A 26 25.66 -37.60 15.07
C GLN A 26 24.61 -37.92 14.04
N LEU A 27 23.37 -38.18 14.50
CA LEU A 27 22.18 -37.94 13.71
C LEU A 27 22.32 -36.52 13.13
N ALA A 28 22.59 -36.43 11.83
CA ALA A 28 22.43 -35.22 11.09
C ALA A 28 20.92 -34.90 11.15
N LEU A 29 20.51 -34.01 12.03
CA LEU A 29 19.26 -33.28 11.89
C LEU A 29 19.43 -32.53 10.57
N GLU A 30 18.82 -33.11 9.51
CA GLU A 30 18.57 -32.37 8.28
C GLU A 30 17.73 -31.16 8.67
N LEU A 31 18.34 -29.99 8.72
CA LEU A 31 17.62 -28.72 8.83
C LEU A 31 16.62 -28.68 7.69
N PRO A 32 15.37 -28.23 7.93
CA PRO A 32 14.36 -28.20 6.90
C PRO A 32 14.91 -27.38 5.72
N LEU A 33 15.00 -28.05 4.58
CA LEU A 33 15.26 -27.42 3.29
C LEU A 33 14.25 -26.28 3.15
N GLY A 34 14.70 -25.08 2.75
CA GLY A 34 13.84 -23.93 2.51
C GLY A 34 12.68 -24.30 1.57
N LEU A 35 11.60 -23.54 1.58
CA LEU A 35 10.44 -23.78 0.71
C LEU A 35 10.90 -23.93 -0.74
N PRO A 36 10.25 -24.83 -1.54
CA PRO A 36 10.63 -25.04 -2.94
C PRO A 36 10.53 -23.73 -3.73
N GLU A 37 11.56 -23.43 -4.50
CA GLU A 37 11.55 -22.28 -5.37
C GLU A 37 10.59 -22.53 -6.55
N LEU A 38 9.70 -21.56 -6.81
CA LEU A 38 8.80 -21.59 -7.96
C LEU A 38 9.45 -20.77 -9.09
N ALA A 39 9.71 -21.43 -10.22
CA ALA A 39 10.37 -20.83 -11.37
C ALA A 39 9.46 -19.84 -12.10
N ILE A 40 9.23 -18.66 -11.51
CA ILE A 40 8.56 -17.52 -12.13
C ILE A 40 9.62 -16.47 -12.44
N ALA A 41 9.84 -16.19 -13.72
CA ALA A 41 10.77 -15.15 -14.12
C ALA A 41 10.30 -13.78 -13.61
N PRO A 42 11.17 -12.99 -12.92
CA PRO A 42 10.77 -11.73 -12.30
C PRO A 42 10.74 -10.57 -13.32
N GLU A 43 10.06 -10.74 -14.43
CA GLU A 43 10.00 -9.79 -15.55
C GLU A 43 9.32 -8.46 -15.18
N TRP A 44 8.52 -8.43 -14.11
CA TRP A 44 7.96 -7.18 -13.56
C TRP A 44 9.03 -6.18 -13.15
N LYS A 45 10.27 -6.64 -12.85
CA LYS A 45 11.40 -5.77 -12.50
C LYS A 45 11.92 -4.96 -13.67
N ALA A 46 11.80 -5.48 -14.89
CA ALA A 46 12.20 -4.82 -16.13
C ALA A 46 11.21 -3.73 -16.56
N GLN A 47 10.01 -3.71 -15.98
CA GLN A 47 8.98 -2.77 -16.37
C GLN A 47 9.24 -1.36 -15.84
N GLN A 48 8.79 -0.35 -16.58
CA GLN A 48 8.89 1.04 -16.17
C GLN A 48 8.13 1.28 -14.86
N ARG A 49 8.60 2.24 -14.05
CA ARG A 49 8.00 2.57 -12.74
C ARG A 49 6.48 2.86 -12.80
N LEU A 50 6.00 3.46 -13.87
CA LEU A 50 4.59 3.82 -14.08
C LEU A 50 3.92 2.89 -15.10
N TRP A 51 4.43 1.66 -15.28
CA TRP A 51 3.78 0.66 -16.10
C TRP A 51 2.38 0.34 -15.56
N GLY A 52 1.40 0.16 -16.47
CA GLY A 52 0.03 -0.16 -16.12
C GLY A 52 -0.93 1.01 -16.37
N HIS A 53 -2.14 0.91 -15.79
CA HIS A 53 -3.21 1.87 -16.01
C HIS A 53 -2.91 3.24 -15.37
N SER A 54 -3.36 4.33 -16.03
CA SER A 54 -3.14 5.71 -15.57
C SER A 54 -3.77 6.06 -14.21
N LEU A 55 -4.68 5.24 -13.69
CA LEU A 55 -5.26 5.38 -12.35
C LEU A 55 -4.33 4.85 -11.23
N HIS A 56 -3.30 4.02 -11.53
CA HIS A 56 -2.39 3.52 -10.49
C HIS A 56 -1.69 4.64 -9.70
N PRO A 57 -1.16 5.71 -10.33
CA PRO A 57 -0.52 6.82 -9.62
C PRO A 57 -1.52 7.85 -9.06
N MET A 58 -2.78 7.49 -8.81
CA MET A 58 -3.78 8.40 -8.23
C MET A 58 -3.27 9.04 -6.94
N CYS A 59 -2.80 8.24 -6.00
CA CYS A 59 -2.12 8.69 -4.80
C CYS A 59 -0.94 7.77 -4.48
N SER A 60 0.15 8.33 -3.99
CA SER A 60 1.25 7.55 -3.43
C SER A 60 0.82 6.95 -2.09
N TYR A 61 1.19 5.69 -1.85
CA TYR A 61 0.87 4.95 -0.64
C TYR A 61 2.06 4.07 -0.26
N LEU A 62 2.40 4.05 1.03
CA LEU A 62 3.54 3.27 1.52
C LEU A 62 3.25 1.77 1.46
N ALA A 63 4.31 0.97 1.37
CA ALA A 63 4.24 -0.49 1.40
C ALA A 63 3.31 -1.08 0.33
N SER A 64 3.41 -0.60 -0.91
CA SER A 64 2.66 -1.12 -2.04
C SER A 64 3.58 -1.64 -3.13
N PHE A 65 3.27 -2.81 -3.68
CA PHE A 65 3.97 -3.35 -4.84
C PHE A 65 3.54 -2.69 -6.16
N PRO A 66 4.35 -2.79 -7.24
CA PRO A 66 4.03 -2.20 -8.54
C PRO A 66 2.91 -2.95 -9.26
N ALA A 67 2.18 -2.25 -10.16
CA ALA A 67 1.15 -2.85 -11.01
C ALA A 67 1.66 -4.04 -11.84
N ALA A 68 2.91 -3.95 -12.30
CA ALA A 68 3.55 -5.02 -13.06
C ALA A 68 3.64 -6.34 -12.28
N LEU A 69 3.84 -6.30 -10.94
CA LEU A 69 3.83 -7.50 -10.12
C LEU A 69 2.42 -8.10 -10.05
N ALA A 70 1.39 -7.27 -9.82
CA ALA A 70 0.00 -7.74 -9.85
C ALA A 70 -0.34 -8.37 -11.21
N HIS A 71 0.04 -7.72 -12.32
CA HIS A 71 -0.14 -8.25 -13.68
C HIS A 71 0.49 -9.63 -13.85
N ALA A 72 1.73 -9.81 -13.36
CA ALA A 72 2.44 -11.08 -13.49
C ALA A 72 1.62 -12.28 -12.99
N PHE A 73 0.87 -12.12 -11.90
CA PHE A 73 0.05 -13.17 -11.32
C PHE A 73 -1.38 -13.20 -11.88
N ILE A 74 -1.97 -12.04 -12.17
CA ILE A 74 -3.30 -11.94 -12.78
C ILE A 74 -3.31 -12.61 -14.16
N ALA A 75 -2.32 -12.32 -15.01
CA ALA A 75 -2.22 -12.89 -16.35
C ALA A 75 -2.00 -14.40 -16.33
N ARG A 76 -1.21 -14.92 -15.36
CA ARG A 76 -0.93 -16.36 -15.22
C ARG A 76 -2.11 -17.15 -14.65
N TYR A 77 -2.82 -16.57 -13.68
CA TYR A 77 -3.73 -17.33 -12.82
C TYR A 77 -5.18 -16.85 -12.89
N SER A 78 -5.56 -16.06 -13.87
CA SER A 78 -6.95 -15.67 -14.09
C SER A 78 -7.26 -15.38 -15.56
N ARG A 79 -8.54 -15.35 -15.90
CA ARG A 79 -9.07 -15.02 -17.22
C ARG A 79 -10.04 -13.83 -17.10
N PRO A 80 -10.32 -13.09 -18.20
CA PRO A 80 -11.39 -12.10 -18.19
C PRO A 80 -12.69 -12.68 -17.63
N GLY A 81 -13.37 -11.91 -16.78
CA GLY A 81 -14.57 -12.34 -16.04
C GLY A 81 -14.32 -13.04 -14.70
N ASP A 82 -13.13 -13.56 -14.42
CA ASP A 82 -12.79 -14.14 -13.13
C ASP A 82 -12.74 -13.07 -12.02
N VAL A 83 -13.08 -13.45 -10.80
CA VAL A 83 -12.91 -12.60 -9.60
C VAL A 83 -11.48 -12.73 -9.09
N VAL A 84 -10.83 -11.57 -8.91
CA VAL A 84 -9.50 -11.42 -8.28
C VAL A 84 -9.66 -10.62 -7.00
N LEU A 85 -9.30 -11.22 -5.86
CA LEU A 85 -9.51 -10.65 -4.53
C LEU A 85 -8.18 -10.21 -3.91
N ASP A 86 -8.20 -9.07 -3.22
CA ASP A 86 -7.12 -8.56 -2.38
C ASP A 86 -7.68 -8.15 -1.02
N PRO A 87 -7.55 -8.97 0.04
CA PRO A 87 -8.08 -8.67 1.37
C PRO A 87 -7.32 -7.56 2.12
N PHE A 88 -6.16 -7.11 1.59
CA PHE A 88 -5.34 -6.02 2.12
C PHE A 88 -5.01 -5.02 1.01
N SER A 89 -6.05 -4.49 0.36
CA SER A 89 -5.93 -3.81 -0.93
C SER A 89 -5.07 -2.54 -0.93
N GLY A 90 -4.86 -1.92 0.23
CA GLY A 90 -4.07 -0.69 0.35
C GLY A 90 -4.54 0.36 -0.64
N ARG A 91 -3.65 0.79 -1.53
CA ARG A 91 -4.04 1.73 -2.59
C ARG A 91 -4.79 1.10 -3.77
N GLY A 92 -5.20 -0.15 -3.70
CA GLY A 92 -5.97 -0.82 -4.75
C GLY A 92 -5.16 -1.23 -5.98
N THR A 93 -3.92 -1.70 -5.81
CA THR A 93 -3.08 -2.09 -6.96
C THR A 93 -3.63 -3.34 -7.65
N THR A 94 -3.85 -4.43 -6.92
CA THR A 94 -4.40 -5.67 -7.45
C THR A 94 -5.80 -5.49 -8.02
N PRO A 95 -6.77 -4.91 -7.28
CA PRO A 95 -8.13 -4.79 -7.78
C PRO A 95 -8.21 -3.92 -9.06
N LEU A 96 -7.48 -2.80 -9.11
CA LEU A 96 -7.43 -1.97 -10.31
C LEU A 96 -6.81 -2.71 -11.49
N GLN A 97 -5.68 -3.41 -11.29
CA GLN A 97 -5.03 -4.14 -12.37
C GLN A 97 -5.94 -5.25 -12.91
N ALA A 98 -6.66 -5.94 -12.03
CA ALA A 98 -7.66 -6.93 -12.43
C ALA A 98 -8.75 -6.31 -13.30
N CYS A 99 -9.33 -5.17 -12.88
CA CYS A 99 -10.35 -4.44 -13.67
C CYS A 99 -9.79 -3.97 -15.01
N ALA A 100 -8.56 -3.46 -15.04
CA ALA A 100 -7.89 -2.99 -16.24
C ALA A 100 -7.58 -4.11 -17.25
N GLU A 101 -7.61 -5.37 -16.81
CA GLU A 101 -7.43 -6.56 -17.65
C GLU A 101 -8.74 -7.35 -17.85
N GLY A 102 -9.90 -6.76 -17.59
CA GLY A 102 -11.21 -7.36 -17.82
C GLY A 102 -11.65 -8.39 -16.78
N ARG A 103 -10.99 -8.45 -15.62
CA ARG A 103 -11.40 -9.27 -14.46
C ARG A 103 -12.26 -8.42 -13.52
N ILE A 104 -12.89 -9.06 -12.55
CA ILE A 104 -13.63 -8.40 -11.48
C ILE A 104 -12.68 -8.25 -10.29
N GLY A 105 -12.10 -7.06 -10.11
CA GLY A 105 -11.23 -6.76 -8.99
C GLY A 105 -12.01 -6.47 -7.71
N VAL A 106 -11.76 -7.21 -6.65
CA VAL A 106 -12.36 -6.98 -5.32
C VAL A 106 -11.25 -6.66 -4.34
N GLY A 107 -11.35 -5.50 -3.69
CA GLY A 107 -10.41 -5.09 -2.65
C GLY A 107 -11.10 -4.87 -1.32
N ASN A 108 -10.53 -5.39 -0.23
CA ASN A 108 -10.95 -5.07 1.13
C ASN A 108 -9.80 -4.39 1.86
N ASP A 109 -10.11 -3.44 2.73
CA ASP A 109 -9.13 -2.84 3.64
C ASP A 109 -9.82 -2.32 4.89
N LEU A 110 -9.14 -2.40 6.03
CA LEU A 110 -9.62 -1.84 7.29
C LEU A 110 -9.43 -0.32 7.36
N ASN A 111 -8.44 0.20 6.64
CA ASN A 111 -8.13 1.62 6.58
C ASN A 111 -9.09 2.34 5.64
N PRO A 112 -9.94 3.28 6.13
CA PRO A 112 -10.91 3.99 5.30
C PRO A 112 -10.26 4.81 4.18
N PHE A 113 -9.03 5.27 4.34
CA PHE A 113 -8.28 5.93 3.27
C PHE A 113 -7.89 4.95 2.16
N ALA A 114 -7.44 3.75 2.50
CA ALA A 114 -7.15 2.70 1.53
C ALA A 114 -8.41 2.25 0.79
N TYR A 115 -9.52 2.04 1.52
CA TYR A 115 -10.83 1.78 0.93
C TYR A 115 -11.22 2.84 -0.09
N LEU A 116 -11.12 4.14 0.27
CA LEU A 116 -11.46 5.26 -0.62
C LEU A 116 -10.63 5.23 -1.91
N LEU A 117 -9.31 4.98 -1.81
CA LEU A 117 -8.43 4.86 -2.97
C LEU A 117 -8.81 3.67 -3.86
N THR A 118 -9.12 2.52 -3.26
CA THR A 118 -9.52 1.32 -3.97
C THR A 118 -10.86 1.54 -4.66
N ALA A 119 -11.88 2.03 -3.95
CA ALA A 119 -13.20 2.32 -4.50
C ALA A 119 -13.14 3.27 -5.70
N SER A 120 -12.37 4.35 -5.58
CA SER A 120 -12.19 5.33 -6.66
C SER A 120 -11.49 4.77 -7.90
N LYS A 121 -10.77 3.66 -7.78
CA LYS A 121 -10.04 3.06 -8.90
C LYS A 121 -10.78 1.91 -9.56
N VAL A 122 -11.49 1.11 -8.78
CA VAL A 122 -12.21 -0.06 -9.32
C VAL A 122 -13.60 0.30 -9.86
N ASP A 123 -14.16 1.41 -9.37
CA ASP A 123 -15.41 2.01 -9.86
C ASP A 123 -15.22 3.52 -10.04
N PRO A 124 -14.40 3.93 -11.03
CA PRO A 124 -14.09 5.34 -11.25
C PRO A 124 -15.26 6.11 -11.84
N ALA A 125 -15.42 7.36 -11.37
CA ALA A 125 -16.30 8.32 -12.03
C ALA A 125 -15.84 8.56 -13.49
N SER A 126 -16.77 8.92 -14.36
CA SER A 126 -16.44 9.27 -15.74
C SER A 126 -15.68 10.60 -15.85
N PRO A 127 -14.91 10.82 -16.93
CA PRO A 127 -14.28 12.10 -17.20
C PRO A 127 -15.25 13.28 -17.26
N ALA A 128 -16.46 13.06 -17.78
CA ALA A 128 -17.50 14.09 -17.90
C ALA A 128 -18.05 14.47 -16.53
N GLU A 129 -18.47 13.50 -15.72
CA GLU A 129 -18.98 13.71 -14.35
C GLU A 129 -17.94 14.45 -13.48
N SER A 130 -16.68 13.98 -13.50
CA SER A 130 -15.62 14.59 -12.70
C SER A 130 -15.32 16.03 -13.09
N ARG A 131 -15.27 16.35 -14.39
CA ARG A 131 -15.04 17.72 -14.86
C ARG A 131 -16.23 18.63 -14.59
N THR A 132 -17.45 18.16 -14.80
CA THR A 132 -18.68 18.91 -14.48
C THR A 132 -18.74 19.23 -12.99
N ARG A 133 -18.45 18.25 -12.13
CA ARG A 133 -18.44 18.47 -10.69
C ARG A 133 -17.33 19.42 -10.24
N LEU A 134 -16.12 19.30 -10.78
CA LEU A 134 -15.03 20.22 -10.51
C LEU A 134 -15.39 21.67 -10.93
N ALA A 135 -16.01 21.85 -12.08
CA ALA A 135 -16.49 23.16 -12.55
C ALA A 135 -17.56 23.74 -11.62
N ALA A 136 -18.51 22.92 -11.17
CA ALA A 136 -19.54 23.33 -10.21
C ALA A 136 -18.93 23.76 -8.86
N LEU A 137 -17.93 23.02 -8.36
CA LEU A 137 -17.21 23.40 -7.12
C LEU A 137 -16.47 24.74 -7.32
N ARG A 138 -15.82 24.96 -8.45
CA ARG A 138 -15.14 26.23 -8.75
C ARG A 138 -16.14 27.39 -8.82
N LEU A 139 -17.29 27.19 -9.43
CA LEU A 139 -18.34 28.20 -9.50
C LEU A 139 -18.86 28.56 -8.10
N ALA A 140 -19.15 27.57 -7.28
CA ALA A 140 -19.58 27.78 -5.90
C ALA A 140 -18.49 28.50 -5.05
N TRP A 141 -17.24 28.15 -5.21
CA TRP A 141 -16.12 28.86 -4.61
C TRP A 141 -16.11 30.34 -5.01
N ASN A 142 -16.30 30.66 -6.28
CA ASN A 142 -16.26 32.06 -6.76
C ASN A 142 -17.41 32.90 -6.17
N VAL A 143 -18.54 32.27 -5.79
CA VAL A 143 -19.68 32.96 -5.16
C VAL A 143 -19.42 33.20 -3.66
N ASP A 144 -18.80 32.28 -2.94
CA ASP A 144 -18.69 32.32 -1.46
C ASP A 144 -17.24 32.23 -0.95
N SER A 145 -16.27 32.71 -1.72
CA SER A 145 -14.86 32.62 -1.33
C SER A 145 -14.47 33.47 -0.13
N ALA A 146 -15.17 34.61 0.11
CA ALA A 146 -14.80 35.56 1.15
C ALA A 146 -14.84 34.96 2.56
N GLY A 147 -15.87 34.18 2.88
CA GLY A 147 -16.00 33.50 4.18
C GLY A 147 -14.86 32.50 4.44
N TRP A 148 -14.49 31.74 3.41
CA TRP A 148 -13.41 30.75 3.48
C TRP A 148 -12.03 31.37 3.56
N LEU A 149 -11.79 32.50 2.87
CA LEU A 149 -10.57 33.27 3.00
C LEU A 149 -10.39 33.82 4.41
N ALA A 150 -11.44 34.45 4.96
CA ALA A 150 -11.44 34.94 6.34
C ALA A 150 -11.23 33.80 7.36
N LEU A 151 -11.81 32.60 7.13
CA LEU A 151 -11.57 31.44 7.97
C LEU A 151 -10.09 31.02 7.94
N ALA A 152 -9.47 30.91 6.76
CA ALA A 152 -8.06 30.52 6.63
C ALA A 152 -7.14 31.56 7.29
N GLU A 153 -7.41 32.85 7.17
CA GLU A 153 -6.67 33.91 7.84
C GLU A 153 -6.78 33.80 9.37
N ARG A 154 -7.98 33.55 9.91
CA ARG A 154 -8.16 33.35 11.37
C ARG A 154 -7.37 32.13 11.87
N VAL A 155 -7.42 31.00 11.16
CA VAL A 155 -6.68 29.79 11.51
C VAL A 155 -5.18 30.05 11.56
N ILE A 156 -4.65 30.78 10.59
CA ILE A 156 -3.22 31.12 10.52
C ILE A 156 -2.83 32.10 11.62
N ALA A 157 -3.68 33.08 11.93
CA ALA A 157 -3.40 34.13 12.93
C ALA A 157 -3.51 33.62 14.40
N ARG A 158 -4.09 32.46 14.63
CA ARG A 158 -4.25 31.85 15.97
C ARG A 158 -3.48 30.54 16.08
N PRO A 159 -2.12 30.55 16.04
CA PRO A 159 -1.36 29.36 16.31
C PRO A 159 -1.58 28.94 17.77
N GLY A 160 -1.88 27.73 18.04
CA GLY A 160 -2.14 27.22 19.36
C GLY A 160 -2.88 25.88 19.39
N HIS A 161 -3.22 25.37 18.23
CA HIS A 161 -3.72 24.01 18.05
C HIS A 161 -2.63 23.15 17.39
N PRO A 162 -1.52 22.82 18.14
CA PRO A 162 -0.56 21.88 17.58
C PRO A 162 -1.35 20.63 17.22
N ALA A 163 -1.08 20.11 16.03
CA ALA A 163 -1.61 18.81 15.71
C ALA A 163 -1.20 17.87 16.83
N SER A 164 -2.04 17.74 17.80
CA SER A 164 -2.18 16.47 18.47
C SER A 164 -2.64 15.49 17.39
N TRP A 165 -2.02 15.44 16.29
CA TRP A 165 -2.25 14.73 15.02
C TRP A 165 -3.61 13.97 14.92
N ILE A 166 -4.66 14.54 15.56
CA ILE A 166 -5.95 13.99 15.79
C ILE A 166 -6.98 15.10 15.84
N PRO A 167 -7.97 15.05 15.02
CA PRO A 167 -9.28 15.46 15.46
C PRO A 167 -9.78 14.43 16.47
N GLU A 168 -10.16 14.82 17.67
CA GLU A 168 -10.96 13.95 18.52
C GLU A 168 -12.17 13.48 17.70
N ALA A 169 -12.34 12.16 17.62
CA ALA A 169 -13.52 11.57 17.01
C ALA A 169 -14.72 11.93 17.89
N GLY A 170 -15.49 12.89 17.49
CA GLY A 170 -16.68 13.27 18.21
C GLY A 170 -17.48 14.30 17.46
N SER A 171 -18.65 13.89 17.08
CA SER A 171 -19.78 14.66 16.56
C SER A 171 -19.82 14.90 15.05
N GLY A 172 -20.98 14.60 14.49
CA GLY A 172 -21.37 14.91 13.12
C GLY A 172 -21.15 16.41 12.83
N ARG A 173 -20.24 16.70 11.91
CA ARG A 173 -19.79 18.06 11.64
C ARG A 173 -20.83 18.80 10.81
N GLY A 174 -21.42 19.79 11.43
CA GLY A 174 -22.08 20.88 10.70
C GLY A 174 -21.05 21.85 10.12
N PRO A 175 -21.43 22.71 9.16
CA PRO A 175 -20.52 23.67 8.51
C PRO A 175 -19.93 24.74 9.44
N HIS A 176 -20.25 24.75 10.72
CA HIS A 176 -19.86 25.78 11.69
C HIS A 176 -18.68 25.42 12.62
N ASP A 177 -18.21 24.16 12.64
CA ASP A 177 -17.13 23.71 13.55
C ASP A 177 -15.74 23.68 12.89
N HIS A 178 -15.52 24.43 11.83
CA HIS A 178 -14.27 24.37 11.07
C HIS A 178 -13.07 25.07 11.73
N ASP A 179 -13.30 26.01 12.63
CA ASP A 179 -12.26 26.89 13.18
C ASP A 179 -11.34 26.16 14.17
N GLU A 180 -11.87 25.25 14.99
CA GLU A 180 -11.12 24.52 16.02
C GLU A 180 -10.45 23.22 15.53
N SER A 181 -10.74 22.81 14.28
CA SER A 181 -10.35 21.49 13.77
C SER A 181 -9.20 21.50 12.75
N VAL A 182 -8.58 22.66 12.48
CA VAL A 182 -7.47 22.78 11.54
C VAL A 182 -6.14 22.80 12.31
N PRO A 183 -5.33 21.72 12.20
CA PRO A 183 -4.03 21.70 12.87
C PRO A 183 -3.07 22.78 12.36
N ASP A 184 -2.25 23.33 13.24
CA ASP A 184 -1.23 24.35 12.89
C ASP A 184 -0.33 23.89 11.74
N GLU A 185 0.00 22.61 11.69
CA GLU A 185 0.85 22.04 10.63
C GLU A 185 0.16 22.01 9.27
N VAL A 186 -1.17 21.96 9.24
CA VAL A 186 -1.93 22.15 8.00
C VAL A 186 -1.83 23.60 7.56
N ALA A 187 -1.98 24.53 8.49
CA ALA A 187 -1.82 25.97 8.21
C ALA A 187 -0.40 26.30 7.72
N LEU A 188 0.62 25.67 8.30
CA LEU A 188 2.02 25.81 7.85
C LEU A 188 2.28 25.22 6.47
N ALA A 189 1.54 24.17 6.09
CA ALA A 189 1.78 23.47 4.84
C ALA A 189 1.26 24.22 3.61
N PHE A 190 0.27 25.10 3.73
CA PHE A 190 -0.39 25.70 2.59
C PHE A 190 -0.38 27.25 2.64
N HIS A 191 -0.34 27.84 1.46
CA HIS A 191 -0.61 29.28 1.30
C HIS A 191 -2.06 29.59 1.75
N PRO A 192 -2.35 30.77 2.37
CA PRO A 192 -3.69 31.12 2.88
C PRO A 192 -4.83 30.86 1.89
N ARG A 193 -4.67 31.30 0.63
CA ARG A 193 -5.67 31.06 -0.41
C ARG A 193 -5.85 29.57 -0.74
N THR A 194 -4.76 28.82 -0.82
CA THR A 194 -4.83 27.36 -1.06
C THR A 194 -5.50 26.64 0.09
N LEU A 195 -5.20 27.04 1.34
CA LEU A 195 -5.85 26.51 2.53
C LEU A 195 -7.37 26.81 2.52
N ALA A 196 -7.76 28.04 2.20
CA ALA A 196 -9.16 28.42 2.09
C ALA A 196 -9.93 27.54 1.07
N GLN A 197 -9.33 27.32 -0.11
CA GLN A 197 -9.89 26.42 -1.13
C GLN A 197 -9.96 24.97 -0.67
N LEU A 198 -8.95 24.46 0.06
CA LEU A 198 -8.97 23.13 0.64
C LEU A 198 -10.07 22.95 1.68
N LEU A 199 -10.26 23.94 2.56
CA LEU A 199 -11.34 23.93 3.56
C LEU A 199 -12.70 23.92 2.89
N PHE A 200 -12.90 24.75 1.86
CA PHE A 200 -14.11 24.76 1.06
C PHE A 200 -14.36 23.38 0.40
N VAL A 201 -13.39 22.85 -0.33
CA VAL A 201 -13.54 21.56 -1.04
C VAL A 201 -13.78 20.42 -0.04
N ARG A 202 -13.07 20.42 1.09
CA ARG A 202 -13.27 19.43 2.18
C ARG A 202 -14.72 19.45 2.70
N SER A 203 -15.36 20.61 2.80
CA SER A 203 -16.75 20.73 3.27
C SER A 203 -17.78 20.36 2.21
N ALA A 204 -17.43 20.57 0.92
CA ALA A 204 -18.36 20.41 -0.21
C ALA A 204 -18.35 18.98 -0.79
N LEU A 205 -17.32 18.19 -0.58
CA LEU A 205 -17.23 16.82 -1.08
C LEU A 205 -17.94 15.83 -0.14
N ARG A 206 -18.73 14.96 -0.74
CA ARG A 206 -19.45 13.87 -0.07
C ARG A 206 -18.81 12.54 -0.48
N LEU A 207 -18.17 11.84 0.47
CA LEU A 207 -17.43 10.63 0.17
C LEU A 207 -18.31 9.41 -0.13
N ASP A 208 -19.60 9.48 0.14
CA ASP A 208 -20.64 8.51 -0.29
C ASP A 208 -20.99 8.65 -1.77
N ASP A 209 -20.84 9.84 -2.37
CA ASP A 209 -21.00 10.05 -3.81
C ASP A 209 -19.77 9.57 -4.58
N PRO A 210 -19.92 8.72 -5.63
CA PRO A 210 -18.78 8.19 -6.39
C PRO A 210 -17.90 9.26 -7.06
N THR A 211 -18.51 10.34 -7.56
CA THR A 211 -17.80 11.43 -8.25
C THR A 211 -16.98 12.25 -7.24
N ASP A 212 -17.61 12.64 -6.13
CA ASP A 212 -16.94 13.38 -5.06
C ASP A 212 -15.83 12.54 -4.42
N ARG A 213 -16.05 11.22 -4.22
CA ARG A 213 -15.03 10.28 -3.74
C ARG A 213 -13.84 10.20 -4.71
N PHE A 214 -14.08 10.17 -6.02
CA PHE A 214 -13.01 10.15 -7.02
C PHE A 214 -12.21 11.46 -7.01
N LEU A 215 -12.86 12.62 -6.92
CA LEU A 215 -12.21 13.91 -6.78
C LEU A 215 -11.39 14.01 -5.49
N ALA A 216 -11.93 13.55 -4.36
CA ALA A 216 -11.24 13.50 -3.08
C ALA A 216 -9.98 12.61 -3.16
N ALA A 217 -10.08 11.42 -3.75
CA ALA A 217 -8.94 10.53 -3.96
C ALA A 217 -7.86 11.18 -4.85
N GLY A 218 -8.25 11.84 -5.93
CA GLY A 218 -7.35 12.61 -6.79
C GLY A 218 -6.64 13.74 -6.04
N LEU A 219 -7.40 14.46 -5.20
CA LEU A 219 -6.90 15.57 -4.39
C LEU A 219 -5.88 15.10 -3.35
N THR A 220 -6.11 13.96 -2.66
CA THR A 220 -5.12 13.40 -1.73
C THR A 220 -3.77 13.11 -2.39
N GLY A 221 -3.78 12.80 -3.67
CA GLY A 221 -2.57 12.52 -4.45
C GLY A 221 -1.75 13.75 -4.86
N ILE A 222 -2.25 14.97 -4.62
CA ILE A 222 -1.58 16.23 -4.96
C ILE A 222 -1.43 17.18 -3.78
N LEU A 223 -1.79 16.79 -2.56
CA LEU A 223 -1.70 17.66 -1.38
C LEU A 223 -0.29 18.17 -1.15
N HIS A 224 0.72 17.32 -1.32
CA HIS A 224 2.11 17.69 -1.12
C HIS A 224 3.04 16.92 -2.06
N GLY A 225 4.14 17.57 -2.46
CA GLY A 225 5.17 17.01 -3.36
C GLY A 225 6.05 18.11 -3.90
N LYS A 226 7.18 17.74 -4.50
CA LYS A 226 8.22 18.68 -4.93
C LYS A 226 8.04 19.14 -6.39
N SER A 227 6.86 19.58 -6.77
CA SER A 227 6.64 20.21 -8.09
C SER A 227 5.44 21.15 -8.08
N ALA A 228 5.37 22.04 -9.05
CA ALA A 228 4.30 23.02 -9.19
C ALA A 228 2.89 22.42 -9.38
N SER A 229 2.79 21.13 -9.64
CA SER A 229 1.51 20.42 -9.76
C SER A 229 0.96 19.91 -8.42
N TYR A 230 1.67 20.15 -7.32
CA TYR A 230 1.23 19.87 -5.94
C TYR A 230 0.85 21.15 -5.22
N LEU A 231 -0.04 21.02 -4.24
CA LEU A 231 -0.57 22.18 -3.48
C LEU A 231 0.39 22.69 -2.43
N SER A 232 1.34 21.86 -1.98
CA SER A 232 2.43 22.23 -1.08
C SER A 232 3.74 21.57 -1.50
N GLU A 233 4.86 22.28 -1.35
CA GLU A 233 6.21 21.75 -1.59
C GLU A 233 6.94 21.38 -0.28
N LEU A 234 6.26 21.49 0.86
CA LEU A 234 6.84 21.25 2.19
C LEU A 234 7.30 19.82 2.39
N MET A 235 6.56 18.84 1.86
CA MET A 235 6.75 17.41 2.07
C MET A 235 6.94 16.64 0.76
N PRO A 236 7.61 15.46 0.78
CA PRO A 236 7.66 14.57 -0.38
C PRO A 236 6.26 14.01 -0.68
N ASN A 237 6.00 13.59 -1.91
CA ASN A 237 4.70 13.04 -2.31
C ASN A 237 4.42 11.62 -1.81
N THR A 238 5.41 10.93 -1.26
CA THR A 238 5.30 9.52 -0.86
C THR A 238 4.54 9.34 0.45
N PHE A 239 4.74 10.24 1.41
CA PHE A 239 4.11 10.19 2.73
C PHE A 239 4.04 11.58 3.35
N SER A 240 3.14 11.77 4.30
CA SER A 240 3.12 12.98 5.14
C SER A 240 4.24 12.88 6.18
N MET A 241 5.07 13.92 6.29
CA MET A 241 6.09 13.98 7.35
C MET A 241 5.43 14.17 8.71
N ALA A 242 6.10 13.70 9.77
CA ALA A 242 5.61 13.85 11.14
C ALA A 242 5.25 15.32 11.44
N PRO A 243 4.12 15.60 12.11
CA PRO A 243 3.71 16.97 12.44
C PRO A 243 4.81 17.77 13.15
N ARG A 244 5.48 17.17 14.14
CA ARG A 244 6.62 17.81 14.82
C ARG A 244 7.72 18.22 13.85
N TYR A 245 8.08 17.34 12.91
CA TYR A 245 9.10 17.65 11.91
C TYR A 245 8.66 18.76 10.96
N VAL A 246 7.36 18.79 10.60
CA VAL A 246 6.79 19.88 9.77
C VAL A 246 7.01 21.23 10.44
N ARG A 247 6.71 21.36 11.74
CA ARG A 247 6.97 22.59 12.51
C ARG A 247 8.44 22.98 12.55
N GLU A 248 9.29 22.02 12.94
CA GLU A 248 10.74 22.23 13.04
C GLU A 248 11.35 22.62 11.68
N PHE A 249 10.92 21.96 10.61
CA PHE A 249 11.38 22.26 9.25
C PHE A 249 10.91 23.63 8.77
N ALA A 250 9.63 23.95 8.93
CA ALA A 250 9.07 25.23 8.51
C ALA A 250 9.74 26.40 9.25
N ALA A 251 9.93 26.27 10.58
CA ALA A 251 10.61 27.29 11.37
C ALA A 251 12.09 27.47 10.96
N ARG A 252 12.82 26.37 10.74
CA ARG A 252 14.24 26.42 10.38
C ARG A 252 14.50 26.99 8.99
N THR A 253 13.60 26.73 8.03
CA THR A 253 13.76 27.11 6.63
C THR A 253 13.00 28.36 6.25
N GLU A 254 12.29 28.98 7.20
CA GLU A 254 11.37 30.10 6.95
C GLU A 254 10.44 29.77 5.75
N PHE A 255 9.93 28.54 5.74
CA PHE A 255 9.18 28.00 4.61
C PHE A 255 7.89 28.78 4.40
N HIS A 256 7.70 29.25 3.17
CA HIS A 256 6.45 29.85 2.71
C HIS A 256 5.91 29.03 1.54
N SER A 257 4.72 28.46 1.71
CA SER A 257 4.08 27.70 0.65
C SER A 257 3.66 28.62 -0.50
N PRO A 258 3.98 28.26 -1.76
CA PRO A 258 3.52 29.04 -2.91
C PRO A 258 2.00 28.99 -3.04
N SER A 259 1.39 30.08 -3.52
CA SER A 259 -0.03 30.10 -3.85
C SER A 259 -0.32 29.13 -4.99
N ARG A 260 -1.18 28.13 -4.76
CA ARG A 260 -1.62 27.15 -5.76
C ARG A 260 -3.14 27.14 -5.79
N ASP A 261 -3.73 27.18 -6.97
CA ASP A 261 -5.16 27.03 -7.13
C ASP A 261 -5.54 25.55 -7.09
N VAL A 262 -6.40 25.17 -6.14
CA VAL A 262 -6.80 23.76 -5.91
C VAL A 262 -7.52 23.18 -7.12
N PHE A 263 -8.39 23.99 -7.76
CA PHE A 263 -9.19 23.53 -8.90
C PHE A 263 -8.31 23.33 -10.14
N ASP A 264 -7.33 24.21 -10.40
CA ASP A 264 -6.39 24.05 -11.49
C ASP A 264 -5.50 22.82 -11.28
N CYS A 265 -4.91 22.68 -10.09
CA CYS A 265 -4.08 21.52 -9.76
C CYS A 265 -4.85 20.21 -9.86
N LEU A 266 -6.12 20.19 -9.39
CA LEU A 266 -6.98 19.01 -9.49
C LEU A 266 -7.40 18.74 -10.93
N GLY A 267 -7.67 19.77 -11.75
CA GLY A 267 -7.92 19.64 -13.18
C GLY A 267 -6.76 18.95 -13.91
N LEU A 268 -5.54 19.44 -13.69
CA LEU A 268 -4.31 18.81 -14.22
C LEU A 268 -4.11 17.37 -13.70
N LYS A 269 -4.55 17.08 -12.48
CA LYS A 269 -4.53 15.72 -11.95
C LYS A 269 -5.53 14.82 -12.67
N LEU A 270 -6.75 15.29 -12.92
CA LEU A 270 -7.76 14.55 -13.67
C LEU A 270 -7.29 14.23 -15.09
N ASP A 271 -6.66 15.18 -15.78
CA ASP A 271 -6.11 14.96 -17.13
C ASP A 271 -5.06 13.85 -17.14
N ARG A 272 -4.26 13.73 -16.08
CA ARG A 272 -3.30 12.64 -15.93
C ARG A 272 -3.98 11.30 -15.64
N LEU A 273 -5.03 11.30 -14.82
CA LEU A 273 -5.76 10.09 -14.48
C LEU A 273 -6.57 9.53 -15.66
N TYR A 274 -7.11 10.40 -16.49
CA TYR A 274 -7.90 10.03 -17.67
C TYR A 274 -7.09 9.95 -18.98
N ARG A 275 -5.77 9.81 -18.91
CA ARG A 275 -4.95 9.61 -20.14
C ARG A 275 -5.25 8.32 -20.88
N GLN A 276 -5.82 7.34 -20.21
CA GLN A 276 -6.27 6.08 -20.78
C GLN A 276 -7.78 5.96 -20.60
N PRO A 277 -8.48 5.19 -21.45
CA PRO A 277 -9.88 4.84 -21.22
C PRO A 277 -10.06 4.24 -19.83
N LEU A 278 -11.26 4.34 -19.26
CA LEU A 278 -11.57 3.69 -18.00
C LEU A 278 -11.38 2.17 -18.10
N PRO A 279 -11.11 1.47 -16.98
CA PRO A 279 -10.99 0.01 -16.97
C PRO A 279 -12.22 -0.64 -17.64
N PRO A 280 -12.02 -1.68 -18.47
CA PRO A 280 -13.11 -2.36 -19.17
C PRO A 280 -14.06 -3.12 -18.24
N SER A 281 -13.63 -3.40 -17.01
CA SER A 281 -14.45 -4.01 -15.97
C SER A 281 -14.47 -3.13 -14.74
N ARG A 282 -15.61 -3.11 -14.05
CA ARG A 282 -15.76 -2.48 -12.73
C ARG A 282 -15.60 -3.52 -11.65
N GLY A 283 -14.99 -3.13 -10.54
CA GLY A 283 -14.76 -3.95 -9.36
C GLY A 283 -15.55 -3.48 -8.14
N LEU A 284 -15.18 -4.03 -7.00
CA LEU A 284 -15.78 -3.72 -5.71
C LEU A 284 -14.70 -3.35 -4.69
N ALA A 285 -15.01 -2.41 -3.83
CA ALA A 285 -14.20 -2.08 -2.67
C ALA A 285 -15.02 -2.29 -1.40
N LEU A 286 -14.41 -2.87 -0.39
CA LEU A 286 -15.01 -3.24 0.87
C LEU A 286 -14.22 -2.60 2.00
N LEU A 287 -14.92 -2.09 3.01
CA LEU A 287 -14.33 -1.54 4.23
C LEU A 287 -14.55 -2.50 5.38
N GLY A 288 -13.49 -3.05 5.94
CA GLY A 288 -13.59 -3.90 7.11
C GLY A 288 -12.39 -4.79 7.35
N ASP A 289 -12.45 -5.53 8.45
CA ASP A 289 -11.39 -6.45 8.87
C ASP A 289 -11.19 -7.57 7.83
N ALA A 290 -9.94 -7.92 7.56
CA ALA A 290 -9.62 -8.99 6.61
C ALA A 290 -10.06 -10.38 7.07
N ARG A 291 -10.28 -10.57 8.38
CA ARG A 291 -10.79 -11.82 8.99
C ARG A 291 -12.24 -12.15 8.62
N ASP A 292 -12.98 -11.17 8.08
CA ASP A 292 -14.36 -11.35 7.58
C ASP A 292 -14.51 -10.89 6.12
N ALA A 293 -13.38 -10.79 5.39
CA ALA A 293 -13.37 -10.25 4.03
C ALA A 293 -14.11 -11.17 3.04
N ALA A 294 -14.07 -12.47 3.25
CA ALA A 294 -14.69 -13.44 2.36
C ALA A 294 -16.21 -13.32 2.33
N ASP A 295 -16.85 -13.26 3.49
CA ASP A 295 -18.31 -13.12 3.56
C ASP A 295 -18.79 -11.79 2.99
N ARG A 296 -18.09 -10.68 3.31
CA ARG A 296 -18.39 -9.37 2.69
C ARG A 296 -18.23 -9.40 1.18
N ALA A 297 -17.15 -10.04 0.67
CA ALA A 297 -16.92 -10.14 -0.76
C ALA A 297 -18.01 -10.95 -1.45
N ARG A 298 -18.41 -12.10 -0.88
CA ARG A 298 -19.49 -12.94 -1.42
C ARG A 298 -20.83 -12.21 -1.45
N CYS A 299 -21.19 -11.52 -0.36
CA CYS A 299 -22.42 -10.74 -0.32
C CYS A 299 -22.43 -9.64 -1.39
N ALA A 300 -21.38 -8.82 -1.45
CA ALA A 300 -21.28 -7.73 -2.41
C ALA A 300 -21.23 -8.22 -3.87
N LEU A 301 -20.56 -9.33 -4.15
CA LEU A 301 -20.53 -9.93 -5.48
C LEU A 301 -21.92 -10.44 -5.91
N ARG A 302 -22.66 -11.10 -5.02
CA ARG A 302 -24.04 -11.56 -5.28
C ARG A 302 -24.99 -10.39 -5.52
N GLU A 303 -24.91 -9.37 -4.69
CA GLU A 303 -25.71 -8.14 -4.84
C GLU A 303 -25.43 -7.45 -6.19
N ALA A 304 -24.18 -7.49 -6.64
CA ALA A 304 -23.78 -6.97 -7.95
C ALA A 304 -24.07 -7.92 -9.13
N GLY A 305 -24.69 -9.10 -8.89
CA GLY A 305 -24.96 -10.09 -9.94
C GLY A 305 -23.70 -10.69 -10.56
N ARG A 306 -22.61 -10.81 -9.78
CA ARG A 306 -21.31 -11.30 -10.23
C ARG A 306 -21.04 -12.72 -9.68
N PRO A 307 -20.07 -13.48 -10.28
CA PRO A 307 -19.61 -14.72 -9.65
C PRO A 307 -19.15 -14.46 -8.21
N ASP A 308 -19.64 -15.25 -7.26
CA ASP A 308 -19.41 -15.04 -5.83
C ASP A 308 -18.17 -15.76 -5.27
N ARG A 309 -17.35 -16.34 -6.15
CA ARG A 309 -16.11 -17.04 -5.77
C ARG A 309 -14.91 -16.47 -6.51
N ALA A 310 -13.83 -16.27 -5.76
CA ALA A 310 -12.57 -15.78 -6.28
C ALA A 310 -11.72 -16.94 -6.82
N ARG A 311 -11.16 -16.74 -8.01
CA ARG A 311 -10.25 -17.68 -8.66
C ARG A 311 -8.79 -17.37 -8.37
N LEU A 312 -8.50 -16.15 -7.94
CA LEU A 312 -7.17 -15.69 -7.62
C LEU A 312 -7.22 -14.71 -6.44
N VAL A 313 -6.29 -14.87 -5.51
CA VAL A 313 -5.93 -13.86 -4.51
C VAL A 313 -4.52 -13.39 -4.81
N VAL A 314 -4.30 -12.08 -4.90
CA VAL A 314 -2.96 -11.48 -4.94
C VAL A 314 -2.93 -10.35 -3.93
N THR A 315 -2.16 -10.52 -2.87
CA THR A 315 -2.18 -9.59 -1.74
C THR A 315 -0.82 -9.46 -1.08
N SER A 316 -0.61 -8.33 -0.41
CA SER A 316 0.51 -8.11 0.50
C SER A 316 -0.05 -7.81 1.89
N PRO A 317 -0.02 -8.77 2.81
CA PRO A 317 -0.42 -8.52 4.19
C PRO A 317 0.36 -7.36 4.81
N PRO A 318 -0.15 -6.70 5.86
CA PRO A 318 0.60 -5.64 6.56
C PRO A 318 2.02 -6.09 6.90
N TYR A 319 3.00 -5.23 6.64
CA TYR A 319 4.40 -5.55 6.98
C TYR A 319 4.58 -5.51 8.50
N LEU A 320 5.06 -6.60 9.06
CA LEU A 320 5.35 -6.73 10.49
C LEU A 320 6.29 -5.59 10.95
N ARG A 321 5.84 -4.74 11.90
CA ARG A 321 6.61 -3.65 12.54
C ARG A 321 7.11 -2.52 11.62
N VAL A 322 6.59 -2.33 10.41
CA VAL A 322 7.25 -1.43 9.46
C VAL A 322 6.50 -0.12 9.23
N VAL A 323 5.17 -0.08 9.24
CA VAL A 323 4.40 1.08 8.77
C VAL A 323 3.28 1.48 9.72
N LYS A 324 3.29 2.74 10.16
CA LYS A 324 2.14 3.42 10.79
C LYS A 324 1.36 4.12 9.67
N TYR A 325 0.31 3.47 9.18
CA TYR A 325 -0.43 3.93 8.00
C TYR A 325 -1.18 5.24 8.23
N GLY A 326 -1.80 5.43 9.39
CA GLY A 326 -2.46 6.67 9.76
C GLY A 326 -1.44 7.81 9.89
N TYR A 327 -0.37 7.58 10.65
CA TYR A 327 0.67 8.58 10.90
C TYR A 327 1.34 9.12 9.64
N TYR A 328 1.71 8.24 8.70
CA TYR A 328 2.35 8.68 7.46
C TYR A 328 1.38 9.23 6.41
N ASN A 329 0.08 9.18 6.68
CA ASN A 329 -0.97 9.76 5.85
C ASN A 329 -1.80 10.83 6.57
N TRP A 330 -1.35 11.34 7.73
CA TRP A 330 -2.17 12.21 8.60
C TRP A 330 -2.77 13.42 7.87
N LEU A 331 -2.03 14.06 6.95
CA LEU A 331 -2.53 15.20 6.18
C LEU A 331 -3.64 14.79 5.19
N ARG A 332 -3.50 13.58 4.58
CA ARG A 332 -4.51 13.03 3.67
C ARG A 332 -5.76 12.59 4.43
N THR A 333 -5.57 11.94 5.57
CA THR A 333 -6.69 11.54 6.44
C THR A 333 -7.38 12.76 7.04
N TRP A 334 -6.65 13.81 7.43
CA TRP A 334 -7.23 15.09 7.83
C TRP A 334 -8.13 15.68 6.74
N LEU A 335 -7.67 15.74 5.48
CA LEU A 335 -8.48 16.24 4.37
C LEU A 335 -9.80 15.47 4.24
N LEU A 336 -9.76 14.15 4.42
CA LEU A 336 -10.92 13.27 4.30
C LEU A 336 -11.80 13.21 5.55
N GLY A 337 -11.39 13.83 6.64
CA GLY A 337 -12.10 13.79 7.92
C GLY A 337 -11.91 12.50 8.71
N PHE A 338 -10.87 11.71 8.42
CA PHE A 338 -10.56 10.49 9.16
C PHE A 338 -9.54 10.76 10.28
N ASP A 339 -9.64 10.00 11.36
CA ASP A 339 -8.69 10.03 12.46
C ASP A 339 -7.50 9.10 12.20
N ALA A 340 -6.31 9.69 12.06
CA ALA A 340 -5.08 8.95 11.79
C ALA A 340 -4.66 8.01 12.93
N ARG A 341 -4.95 8.36 14.21
CA ARG A 341 -4.64 7.49 15.36
C ARG A 341 -5.61 6.33 15.47
N ALA A 342 -6.89 6.59 15.26
CA ALA A 342 -7.89 5.54 15.24
C ALA A 342 -7.52 4.49 14.18
N ILE A 343 -7.05 4.94 13.00
CA ILE A 343 -6.54 4.04 11.98
C ILE A 343 -5.34 3.23 12.49
N ASP A 344 -4.33 3.88 13.11
CA ASP A 344 -3.15 3.15 13.60
C ASP A 344 -3.48 2.23 14.79
N ALA A 345 -4.47 2.58 15.62
CA ALA A 345 -4.90 1.77 16.75
C ALA A 345 -5.59 0.46 16.30
N THR A 346 -6.25 0.45 15.14
CA THR A 346 -6.89 -0.76 14.59
C THR A 346 -5.90 -1.76 13.98
N LEU A 347 -4.63 -1.35 13.77
CA LEU A 347 -3.61 -2.15 13.09
C LEU A 347 -2.62 -2.83 14.08
N ASP A 348 -2.99 -3.01 15.34
CA ASP A 348 -2.09 -3.46 16.42
C ASP A 348 -1.52 -4.88 16.23
N ASP A 349 -2.20 -5.76 15.47
CA ASP A 349 -1.83 -7.16 15.31
C ASP A 349 -0.51 -7.37 14.52
N ALA A 350 -0.04 -6.33 13.82
CA ALA A 350 1.18 -6.39 13.02
C ALA A 350 2.50 -6.12 13.79
N HIS A 351 2.44 -5.87 15.12
CA HIS A 351 3.63 -5.47 15.87
C HIS A 351 4.43 -6.65 16.45
N HIS A 352 3.82 -7.82 16.67
CA HIS A 352 4.45 -9.00 17.21
C HIS A 352 4.27 -10.21 16.30
N ARG A 353 5.30 -11.07 16.20
CA ARG A 353 5.32 -12.20 15.27
C ARG A 353 4.18 -13.18 15.49
N GLU A 354 3.99 -13.64 16.72
CA GLU A 354 2.98 -14.68 17.02
C GLU A 354 1.54 -14.18 16.79
N PRO A 355 1.13 -13.00 17.30
CA PRO A 355 -0.16 -12.41 16.95
C PRO A 355 -0.33 -12.19 15.45
N TYR A 356 0.72 -11.77 14.74
CA TYR A 356 0.69 -11.60 13.29
C TYR A 356 0.42 -12.91 12.55
N LEU A 357 1.08 -14.00 12.96
CA LEU A 357 0.88 -15.33 12.35
C LEU A 357 -0.53 -15.86 12.65
N ALA A 358 -1.04 -15.69 13.88
CA ALA A 358 -2.42 -16.02 14.25
C ALA A 358 -3.43 -15.22 13.41
N PHE A 359 -3.23 -13.91 13.27
CA PHE A 359 -4.04 -13.04 12.41
C PHE A 359 -4.07 -13.55 10.96
N LEU A 360 -2.91 -13.86 10.38
CA LEU A 360 -2.85 -14.39 9.00
C LEU A 360 -3.54 -15.74 8.87
N ARG A 361 -3.47 -16.58 9.90
CA ARG A 361 -4.18 -17.85 9.92
C ARG A 361 -5.69 -17.63 9.87
N ASP A 362 -6.23 -16.75 10.71
CA ASP A 362 -7.66 -16.42 10.73
C ASP A 362 -8.12 -15.87 9.38
N VAL A 363 -7.34 -14.98 8.75
CA VAL A 363 -7.64 -14.46 7.41
C VAL A 363 -7.63 -15.55 6.35
N LEU A 364 -6.66 -16.47 6.38
CA LEU A 364 -6.58 -17.57 5.42
C LEU A 364 -7.71 -18.57 5.63
N ALA A 365 -8.13 -18.83 6.88
CA ALA A 365 -9.30 -19.63 7.18
C ALA A 365 -10.59 -19.03 6.59
N ASP A 366 -10.84 -17.72 6.81
CA ASP A 366 -11.98 -16.99 6.25
C ASP A 366 -12.00 -17.06 4.71
N LEU A 367 -10.87 -16.77 4.06
CA LEU A 367 -10.74 -16.75 2.60
C LEU A 367 -11.15 -18.06 1.93
N ARG A 368 -11.03 -19.21 2.58
CA ARG A 368 -11.44 -20.49 2.01
C ARG A 368 -12.89 -20.50 1.54
N SER A 369 -13.77 -19.80 2.24
CA SER A 369 -15.21 -19.76 1.96
C SER A 369 -15.54 -19.09 0.61
N VAL A 370 -14.67 -18.17 0.13
CA VAL A 370 -14.86 -17.42 -1.12
C VAL A 370 -14.03 -17.96 -2.29
N LEU A 371 -13.10 -18.89 -2.05
CA LEU A 371 -12.22 -19.43 -3.10
C LEU A 371 -12.90 -20.55 -3.91
N THR A 372 -12.59 -20.65 -5.21
CA THR A 372 -12.83 -21.85 -6.00
C THR A 372 -11.84 -22.94 -5.60
N ASP A 373 -12.17 -24.21 -5.86
CA ASP A 373 -11.28 -25.33 -5.52
C ASP A 373 -9.93 -25.25 -6.25
N ASP A 374 -9.91 -24.71 -7.47
CA ASP A 374 -8.70 -24.51 -8.25
C ASP A 374 -8.08 -23.10 -8.08
N ALA A 375 -8.51 -22.34 -7.09
CA ALA A 375 -7.97 -21.00 -6.84
C ALA A 375 -6.49 -21.03 -6.47
N VAL A 376 -5.78 -19.99 -6.92
CA VAL A 376 -4.40 -19.70 -6.54
C VAL A 376 -4.37 -18.52 -5.57
N VAL A 377 -3.55 -18.62 -4.53
CA VAL A 377 -3.34 -17.57 -3.53
C VAL A 377 -1.88 -17.14 -3.53
N VAL A 378 -1.65 -15.87 -3.77
CA VAL A 378 -0.33 -15.24 -3.87
C VAL A 378 -0.17 -14.23 -2.74
N LEU A 379 0.76 -14.50 -1.83
CA LEU A 379 1.08 -13.66 -0.69
C LEU A 379 2.45 -13.02 -0.88
N VAL A 380 2.51 -11.70 -1.02
CA VAL A 380 3.76 -10.93 -1.11
C VAL A 380 4.19 -10.58 0.31
N ILE A 381 5.20 -11.28 0.83
CA ILE A 381 5.64 -11.18 2.21
C ILE A 381 7.00 -10.49 2.25
N GLY A 382 7.06 -9.32 2.90
CA GLY A 382 8.31 -8.63 3.18
C GLY A 382 9.04 -9.31 4.33
N ASP A 383 10.26 -9.79 4.09
CA ASP A 383 11.12 -10.23 5.17
C ASP A 383 11.53 -9.05 6.06
N VAL A 384 11.60 -9.28 7.38
CA VAL A 384 12.03 -8.29 8.37
C VAL A 384 13.34 -8.76 8.99
N GLU A 385 14.37 -7.91 8.94
CA GLU A 385 15.60 -8.16 9.70
C GLU A 385 15.28 -8.11 11.20
N THR A 386 15.53 -9.21 11.90
CA THR A 386 15.39 -9.27 13.36
C THR A 386 16.54 -8.52 14.03
N ASP A 387 16.28 -8.06 15.27
CA ASP A 387 17.15 -7.27 16.12
C ASP A 387 18.65 -7.49 15.94
N ARG A 388 19.41 -6.39 15.89
CA ARG A 388 20.86 -6.25 15.95
C ARG A 388 21.66 -6.58 14.67
N GLY A 389 21.06 -6.48 13.48
CA GLY A 389 21.85 -6.61 12.24
C GLY A 389 22.42 -8.01 12.01
N ARG A 390 21.90 -9.02 12.70
CA ARG A 390 22.16 -10.43 12.41
C ARG A 390 21.03 -10.95 11.55
N THR A 391 21.28 -11.05 10.25
CA THR A 391 20.58 -12.03 9.43
C THR A 391 20.67 -13.34 10.16
N ILE A 392 19.55 -13.97 10.51
CA ILE A 392 19.57 -15.30 11.12
C ILE A 392 20.13 -16.23 10.05
N ARG A 393 21.44 -16.45 10.04
CA ARG A 393 22.04 -17.54 9.27
C ARG A 393 21.45 -18.82 9.85
N GLY A 394 20.52 -19.44 9.12
CA GLY A 394 19.84 -20.67 9.52
C GLY A 394 18.49 -20.48 10.23
N GLY A 395 17.92 -19.25 10.33
CA GLY A 395 16.57 -19.04 10.84
C GLY A 395 15.51 -19.25 9.75
N VAL A 396 14.37 -19.84 10.11
CA VAL A 396 13.19 -19.96 9.23
C VAL A 396 12.66 -18.55 8.92
N GLY A 397 12.58 -18.17 7.64
CA GLY A 397 12.08 -16.87 7.20
C GLY A 397 10.59 -16.66 7.52
N LEU A 398 10.11 -15.41 7.37
CA LEU A 398 8.70 -15.11 7.66
C LEU A 398 7.75 -15.87 6.71
N ALA A 399 8.12 -16.04 5.44
CA ALA A 399 7.31 -16.79 4.47
C ALA A 399 7.16 -18.27 4.86
N GLU A 400 8.25 -18.91 5.33
CA GLU A 400 8.22 -20.27 5.84
C GLU A 400 7.30 -20.40 7.06
N ARG A 401 7.37 -19.43 7.97
CA ARG A 401 6.49 -19.40 9.14
C ARG A 401 5.03 -19.21 8.76
N VAL A 402 4.73 -18.32 7.83
CA VAL A 402 3.35 -18.14 7.32
C VAL A 402 2.85 -19.43 6.70
N TRP A 403 3.69 -20.14 5.93
CA TRP A 403 3.31 -21.45 5.40
C TRP A 403 3.01 -22.44 6.53
N GLU A 404 3.98 -22.67 7.43
CA GLU A 404 3.90 -23.72 8.46
C GLU A 404 2.78 -23.49 9.48
N THR A 405 2.55 -22.23 9.89
CA THR A 405 1.67 -21.92 11.02
C THR A 405 0.33 -21.30 10.63
N ALA A 406 0.24 -20.72 9.44
CA ALA A 406 -0.99 -20.05 9.00
C ALA A 406 -1.67 -20.76 7.81
N ALA A 407 -0.93 -21.14 6.75
CA ALA A 407 -1.55 -21.64 5.53
C ALA A 407 -1.74 -23.17 5.54
N ALA A 408 -0.71 -23.93 5.89
CA ALA A 408 -0.78 -25.40 5.89
C ALA A 408 -1.84 -25.96 6.86
N PRO A 409 -1.98 -25.43 8.10
CA PRO A 409 -3.05 -25.90 9.00
C PRO A 409 -4.46 -25.66 8.47
N GLU A 410 -4.65 -24.64 7.64
CA GLU A 410 -5.93 -24.32 7.00
C GLU A 410 -6.15 -25.08 5.69
N GLY A 411 -5.29 -26.06 5.35
CA GLY A 411 -5.48 -26.96 4.23
C GLY A 411 -5.13 -26.38 2.86
N TYR A 412 -4.35 -25.32 2.81
CA TYR A 412 -3.76 -24.85 1.55
C TYR A 412 -2.67 -25.79 1.07
N ALA A 413 -2.43 -25.84 -0.22
CA ALA A 413 -1.40 -26.67 -0.84
C ALA A 413 -0.25 -25.79 -1.38
N LEU A 414 1.00 -26.03 -0.92
CA LEU A 414 2.16 -25.23 -1.32
C LEU A 414 2.57 -25.52 -2.77
N ALA A 415 2.60 -24.50 -3.62
CA ALA A 415 3.22 -24.56 -4.94
C ALA A 415 4.71 -24.19 -4.88
N GLY A 416 5.06 -23.16 -4.13
CA GLY A 416 6.44 -22.71 -3.93
C GLY A 416 6.57 -21.24 -3.60
N VAL A 417 7.80 -20.73 -3.65
CA VAL A 417 8.15 -19.32 -3.39
C VAL A 417 8.85 -18.75 -4.61
N ALA A 418 8.37 -17.61 -5.09
CA ALA A 418 9.11 -16.76 -6.03
C ALA A 418 9.83 -15.63 -5.27
N LEU A 419 10.94 -15.13 -5.82
CA LEU A 419 11.76 -14.11 -5.17
C LEU A 419 11.61 -12.75 -5.88
N ASP A 420 11.35 -11.70 -5.11
CA ASP A 420 11.37 -10.32 -5.56
C ASP A 420 12.48 -9.53 -4.87
N ASP A 421 13.69 -9.57 -5.42
CA ASP A 421 14.83 -8.78 -4.96
C ASP A 421 14.70 -7.35 -5.46
N VAL A 422 14.44 -6.43 -4.58
CA VAL A 422 14.32 -5.00 -4.91
C VAL A 422 15.70 -4.35 -4.92
N ALA A 423 16.08 -3.75 -6.05
CA ALA A 423 17.36 -3.09 -6.21
C ALA A 423 17.61 -2.03 -5.12
N ALA A 424 18.89 -1.93 -4.66
CA ALA A 424 19.31 -0.94 -3.68
C ALA A 424 18.87 0.48 -4.11
N GLY A 425 18.21 1.22 -3.22
CA GLY A 425 17.71 2.58 -3.47
C GLY A 425 16.26 2.67 -3.99
N ARG A 426 15.62 1.57 -4.37
CA ARG A 426 14.21 1.57 -4.79
C ARG A 426 13.21 1.25 -3.68
N LYS A 427 13.67 0.65 -2.57
CA LYS A 427 12.85 0.33 -1.39
C LYS A 427 13.27 1.20 -0.22
N MET A 428 12.35 1.90 0.41
CA MET A 428 12.61 2.58 1.68
C MET A 428 12.66 1.52 2.78
N THR A 429 13.88 1.26 3.27
CA THR A 429 14.12 0.27 4.34
C THR A 429 14.15 0.90 5.74
N LYS A 430 14.21 2.22 5.84
CA LYS A 430 14.14 3.00 7.09
C LYS A 430 13.02 4.02 6.99
N LEU A 431 11.99 3.84 7.78
CA LEU A 431 11.05 4.87 8.14
C LEU A 431 11.39 5.29 9.56
N TRP A 432 12.10 6.40 9.69
CA TRP A 432 12.32 7.25 10.87
C TRP A 432 12.23 6.62 12.27
N GLY A 433 13.31 6.69 13.04
CA GLY A 433 13.42 6.35 14.46
C GLY A 433 14.31 5.12 14.72
N ASP A 434 14.81 5.05 15.94
CA ASP A 434 15.64 3.93 16.46
C ASP A 434 14.83 2.65 16.74
N GLU A 435 13.52 2.64 16.42
CA GLU A 435 12.68 1.47 16.59
C GLU A 435 13.04 0.39 15.57
N ALA A 436 13.35 -0.76 16.11
CA ALA A 436 13.92 -1.92 15.47
C ALA A 436 12.97 -2.59 14.45
N GLY A 437 13.13 -2.26 13.20
CA GLY A 437 12.46 -2.93 12.09
C GLY A 437 12.99 -2.37 10.78
N ARG A 438 13.92 -3.08 10.13
CA ARG A 438 14.33 -2.78 8.76
C ARG A 438 13.67 -3.78 7.84
N ALA A 439 12.86 -3.30 6.90
CA ALA A 439 12.43 -4.14 5.80
C ALA A 439 13.65 -4.62 5.02
N THR A 440 13.71 -5.89 4.71
CA THR A 440 14.74 -6.45 3.83
C THR A 440 14.59 -5.91 2.41
N LYS A 441 15.63 -6.11 1.60
CA LYS A 441 15.58 -5.76 0.17
C LYS A 441 14.85 -6.82 -0.67
N THR A 442 14.52 -7.98 -0.08
CA THR A 442 13.89 -9.10 -0.76
C THR A 442 12.49 -9.29 -0.21
N ASP A 443 11.49 -9.32 -1.08
CA ASP A 443 10.16 -9.82 -0.77
C ASP A 443 10.05 -11.27 -1.25
N ARG A 444 9.45 -12.13 -0.44
CA ARG A 444 9.19 -13.53 -0.78
C ARG A 444 7.73 -13.66 -1.16
N ILE A 445 7.49 -14.18 -2.35
CA ILE A 445 6.15 -14.34 -2.89
C ILE A 445 5.75 -15.80 -2.72
N LEU A 446 4.95 -16.06 -1.69
CA LEU A 446 4.43 -17.39 -1.39
C LEU A 446 3.24 -17.69 -2.31
N VAL A 447 3.32 -18.77 -3.08
CA VAL A 447 2.28 -19.19 -4.02
C VAL A 447 1.66 -20.50 -3.53
N LEU A 448 0.35 -20.47 -3.29
CA LEU A 448 -0.43 -21.55 -2.74
C LEU A 448 -1.60 -21.90 -3.68
N GLY A 449 -2.04 -23.14 -3.64
CA GLY A 449 -3.35 -23.54 -4.15
C GLY A 449 -4.38 -23.61 -3.00
N ALA A 450 -5.61 -23.22 -3.25
CA ALA A 450 -6.70 -23.46 -2.29
C ALA A 450 -6.84 -24.96 -1.97
N THR A 451 -6.60 -25.81 -2.96
CA THR A 451 -6.52 -27.26 -2.84
C THR A 451 -5.36 -27.78 -3.70
N GLU A 452 -5.18 -29.10 -3.79
CA GLU A 452 -4.20 -29.71 -4.71
C GLU A 452 -4.51 -29.37 -6.20
N SER A 453 -5.78 -29.12 -6.54
CA SER A 453 -6.14 -28.62 -7.87
C SER A 453 -5.56 -27.23 -8.14
N GLY A 454 -5.70 -26.33 -7.18
CA GLY A 454 -5.10 -24.98 -7.23
C GLY A 454 -3.57 -25.05 -7.30
N ARG A 455 -2.95 -25.95 -6.51
CA ARG A 455 -1.50 -26.16 -6.55
C ARG A 455 -1.02 -26.59 -7.94
N ARG A 456 -1.67 -27.61 -8.53
CA ARG A 456 -1.32 -28.05 -9.90
C ARG A 456 -1.45 -26.90 -10.91
N ARG A 457 -2.49 -26.09 -10.78
CA ARG A 457 -2.68 -24.91 -11.64
C ARG A 457 -1.60 -23.85 -11.40
N ALA A 458 -1.18 -23.61 -10.17
CA ALA A 458 -0.08 -22.72 -9.85
C ALA A 458 1.24 -23.17 -10.47
N LEU A 459 1.56 -24.46 -10.37
CA LEU A 459 2.75 -25.06 -10.99
C LEU A 459 2.72 -24.98 -12.51
N ALA A 460 1.58 -25.29 -13.15
CA ALA A 460 1.41 -25.21 -14.59
C ALA A 460 1.53 -23.77 -15.13
N GLY A 461 1.07 -22.79 -14.35
CA GLY A 461 1.14 -21.39 -14.73
C GLY A 461 2.49 -20.72 -14.48
N ALA A 462 3.36 -21.29 -13.66
CA ALA A 462 4.64 -20.68 -13.28
C ALA A 462 5.55 -20.39 -14.49
N GLY A 463 5.63 -21.33 -15.43
CA GLY A 463 6.45 -21.22 -16.64
C GLY A 463 5.76 -20.54 -17.83
N LEU A 464 4.54 -20.02 -17.66
CA LEU A 464 3.84 -19.36 -18.77
C LEU A 464 4.51 -18.04 -19.12
N ASP A 465 4.75 -17.84 -20.39
CA ASP A 465 5.10 -16.55 -20.97
C ASP A 465 3.87 -15.64 -20.99
N ILE A 466 4.01 -14.38 -20.56
CA ILE A 466 2.91 -13.42 -20.46
C ILE A 466 3.17 -12.18 -21.30
N ASP A 467 2.11 -11.56 -21.81
CA ASP A 467 2.20 -10.36 -22.62
C ASP A 467 2.40 -9.10 -21.74
N TRP A 468 3.60 -8.55 -21.76
CA TRP A 468 3.95 -7.32 -21.05
C TRP A 468 3.56 -6.03 -21.79
N THR A 469 2.91 -6.13 -22.93
CA THR A 469 2.45 -4.97 -23.69
C THR A 469 1.31 -4.27 -22.94
N TRP A 470 1.43 -2.97 -22.72
CA TRP A 470 0.36 -2.20 -22.10
C TRP A 470 -0.29 -1.22 -23.09
N PRO A 471 -1.62 -1.11 -23.18
CA PRO A 471 -2.61 -2.08 -22.67
C PRO A 471 -2.47 -3.46 -23.32
N PRO A 472 -2.91 -4.55 -22.65
CA PRO A 472 -2.82 -5.91 -23.16
C PRO A 472 -3.45 -6.02 -24.57
N ARG A 473 -2.84 -6.79 -25.45
CA ARG A 473 -3.31 -6.94 -26.87
C ARG A 473 -4.76 -7.40 -26.95
N ALA A 474 -5.17 -8.30 -26.03
CA ALA A 474 -6.53 -8.81 -25.96
C ALA A 474 -7.60 -7.73 -25.73
N LEU A 475 -7.23 -6.57 -25.17
CA LEU A 475 -8.14 -5.45 -24.88
C LEU A 475 -8.08 -4.34 -25.93
N ARG A 476 -7.21 -4.43 -26.94
CA ARG A 476 -7.13 -3.46 -28.05
C ARG A 476 -8.17 -3.71 -29.15
N ALA A 477 -8.84 -4.86 -29.10
CA ALA A 477 -9.81 -5.31 -30.09
C ALA A 477 -11.27 -5.10 -29.66
N ILE A 478 -11.50 -4.47 -28.53
CA ILE A 478 -12.81 -4.05 -28.04
C ILE A 478 -12.89 -2.52 -28.11
#